data_740c1f346f6c9eb9736a16e59dd723cd
#
_entry.id   740c1f346f6c9eb9736a16e59dd723cd
#
_cell.length_a   1.000
_cell.length_b   1.000
_cell.length_c   1.000
_cell.angle_alpha   90.00
_cell.angle_beta   90.00
_cell.angle_gamma   90.00
#
_symmetry.space_group_name_H-M   'P 1'
#
loop_
_entity.id
_entity.type
_entity.pdbx_description
1 polymer ?
#
loop_
_entity_poly.entity_id
_entity_poly.type
_entity_poly.pdbx_seq_one_letter_code
_entity_poly.pdbx_strand_id
1 'polypeptide(L)'
;MLNNHVSMINDNIGRVPPEAMPQLEKLARLAGYRFVLREVAHEKSVSRGAALDVTMKWANVGVGKLYRPFELRLSLRNAAGQTVVTNKANTDPREWLPGERDVAALVQIPASVERGDYTLAVALIDPANPGRTLILAMDAPAKDGWYLVSQVRVE
;
A
#
# COMPACT_ATOMS: atom_id res chain seq x y z
N MET A 1 14.19 1.03 -22.71
CA MET A 1 14.36 1.82 -21.45
C MET A 1 13.31 1.43 -20.40
N LEU A 2 12.01 1.39 -20.72
CA LEU A 2 10.96 1.04 -19.75
C LEU A 2 11.07 -0.40 -19.21
N ASN A 3 11.53 -1.35 -20.00
CA ASN A 3 11.71 -2.75 -19.58
C ASN A 3 12.87 -2.98 -18.59
N ASN A 4 13.65 -1.95 -18.28
CA ASN A 4 14.78 -2.02 -17.35
C ASN A 4 14.44 -1.45 -15.96
N HIS A 5 13.16 -1.37 -15.61
CA HIS A 5 12.68 -0.91 -14.30
C HIS A 5 13.23 0.47 -13.88
N VAL A 6 13.23 1.42 -14.80
CA VAL A 6 13.72 2.78 -14.57
C VAL A 6 12.96 3.44 -13.44
N SER A 7 13.67 3.83 -12.38
CA SER A 7 13.11 4.47 -11.18
C SER A 7 13.36 5.97 -11.13
N MET A 8 14.33 6.46 -11.90
CA MET A 8 14.71 7.88 -11.92
C MET A 8 15.13 8.28 -13.33
N ILE A 9 14.76 9.48 -13.72
CA ILE A 9 15.23 10.16 -14.91
C ILE A 9 16.01 11.38 -14.44
N ASN A 10 17.27 11.48 -14.85
CA ASN A 10 18.09 12.66 -14.59
C ASN A 10 17.69 13.75 -15.59
N ASP A 11 17.48 14.97 -15.12
CA ASP A 11 17.15 16.13 -15.95
C ASP A 11 18.36 16.79 -16.61
N ASN A 12 19.57 16.28 -16.39
CA ASN A 12 20.81 16.75 -16.99
C ASN A 12 20.99 16.36 -18.48
N ILE A 13 19.87 16.36 -19.22
CA ILE A 13 19.82 16.04 -20.66
C ILE A 13 19.91 17.26 -21.58
N GLY A 14 20.17 18.45 -21.00
CA GLY A 14 20.19 19.69 -21.75
C GLY A 14 18.78 20.18 -22.13
N ARG A 15 18.71 21.07 -23.12
CA ARG A 15 17.43 21.66 -23.56
C ARG A 15 16.63 20.65 -24.36
N VAL A 16 15.52 20.19 -23.82
CA VAL A 16 14.59 19.29 -24.51
C VAL A 16 13.82 20.06 -25.57
N PRO A 17 13.82 19.60 -26.84
CA PRO A 17 13.00 20.21 -27.88
C PRO A 17 11.51 20.16 -27.53
N PRO A 18 10.72 21.20 -27.84
CA PRO A 18 9.29 21.25 -27.48
C PRO A 18 8.49 20.05 -28.00
N GLU A 19 8.83 19.53 -29.17
CA GLU A 19 8.20 18.36 -29.80
C GLU A 19 8.46 17.05 -29.02
N ALA A 20 9.51 16.97 -28.22
CA ALA A 20 9.86 15.81 -27.39
C ALA A 20 9.25 15.86 -25.98
N MET A 21 8.72 17.01 -25.57
CA MET A 21 8.15 17.19 -24.23
C MET A 21 7.02 16.20 -23.90
N PRO A 22 6.05 15.90 -24.78
CA PRO A 22 4.98 14.92 -24.49
C PRO A 22 5.53 13.52 -24.23
N GLN A 23 6.57 13.10 -24.93
CA GLN A 23 7.22 11.80 -24.72
C GLN A 23 7.98 11.76 -23.40
N LEU A 24 8.66 12.86 -23.03
CA LEU A 24 9.36 12.98 -21.76
C LEU A 24 8.38 12.97 -20.59
N GLU A 25 7.27 13.70 -20.68
CA GLU A 25 6.21 13.68 -19.67
C GLU A 25 5.60 12.29 -19.49
N LYS A 26 5.34 11.59 -20.61
CA LYS A 26 4.85 10.19 -20.57
C LYS A 26 5.87 9.28 -19.88
N LEU A 27 7.15 9.43 -20.20
CA LEU A 27 8.23 8.67 -19.58
C LEU A 27 8.32 8.97 -18.08
N ALA A 28 8.26 10.24 -17.69
CA ALA A 28 8.29 10.67 -16.29
C ALA A 28 7.10 10.11 -15.49
N ARG A 29 5.92 10.06 -16.09
CA ARG A 29 4.72 9.46 -15.45
C ARG A 29 4.82 7.96 -15.25
N LEU A 30 5.56 7.26 -16.09
CA LEU A 30 5.76 5.81 -16.03
C LEU A 30 6.97 5.42 -15.18
N ALA A 31 7.95 6.31 -15.02
CA ALA A 31 9.14 6.04 -14.24
C ALA A 31 8.82 5.79 -12.77
N GLY A 32 9.61 4.93 -12.14
CA GLY A 32 9.42 4.54 -10.76
C GLY A 32 8.34 3.48 -10.55
N TYR A 33 8.09 3.19 -9.29
CA TYR A 33 7.01 2.30 -8.86
C TYR A 33 5.73 3.11 -8.59
N ARG A 34 4.57 2.46 -8.78
CA ARG A 34 3.24 2.99 -8.44
C ARG A 34 2.37 1.87 -7.91
N PHE A 35 2.26 1.76 -6.62
CA PHE A 35 1.45 0.72 -6.00
C PHE A 35 0.00 1.15 -5.87
N VAL A 36 -0.88 0.26 -6.31
CA VAL A 36 -2.34 0.40 -6.24
C VAL A 36 -2.89 -0.84 -5.57
N LEU A 37 -3.71 -0.69 -4.56
CA LEU A 37 -4.55 -1.77 -4.03
C LEU A 37 -5.83 -1.82 -4.86
N ARG A 38 -6.05 -2.93 -5.57
CA ARG A 38 -7.18 -3.14 -6.46
C ARG A 38 -8.38 -3.75 -5.76
N GLU A 39 -8.11 -4.69 -4.86
CA GLU A 39 -9.14 -5.47 -4.18
C GLU A 39 -8.69 -5.83 -2.78
N VAL A 40 -9.64 -5.82 -1.84
CA VAL A 40 -9.49 -6.36 -0.49
C VAL A 40 -10.68 -7.25 -0.23
N ALA A 41 -10.42 -8.47 0.23
CA ALA A 41 -11.46 -9.40 0.63
C ALA A 41 -11.14 -9.99 2.00
N HIS A 42 -12.14 -10.06 2.85
CA HIS A 42 -12.11 -10.67 4.18
C HIS A 42 -13.54 -10.96 4.66
N GLU A 43 -13.68 -11.74 5.73
CA GLU A 43 -14.96 -11.94 6.38
C GLU A 43 -15.48 -10.62 7.00
N LYS A 44 -16.80 -10.44 7.00
CA LYS A 44 -17.43 -9.22 7.52
C LYS A 44 -17.30 -9.08 9.03
N SER A 45 -17.15 -10.19 9.74
CA SER A 45 -16.95 -10.21 11.17
C SER A 45 -15.85 -11.17 11.59
N VAL A 46 -15.27 -10.92 12.76
CA VAL A 46 -14.23 -11.73 13.37
C VAL A 46 -14.41 -11.75 14.89
N SER A 47 -14.23 -12.89 15.52
CA SER A 47 -14.29 -13.01 16.99
C SER A 47 -13.03 -12.46 17.64
N ARG A 48 -13.17 -11.92 18.83
CA ARG A 48 -12.04 -11.54 19.68
C ARG A 48 -11.17 -12.76 19.99
N GLY A 49 -9.85 -12.59 19.94
CA GLY A 49 -8.89 -13.67 20.12
C GLY A 49 -8.62 -14.49 18.85
N ALA A 50 -9.39 -14.26 17.77
CA ALA A 50 -9.20 -14.92 16.48
C ALA A 50 -8.35 -14.08 15.52
N ALA A 51 -8.01 -14.67 14.37
CA ALA A 51 -7.37 -13.97 13.27
C ALA A 51 -8.39 -13.67 12.16
N LEU A 52 -8.28 -12.47 11.59
CA LEU A 52 -8.97 -12.10 10.36
C LEU A 52 -8.05 -12.39 9.19
N ASP A 53 -8.47 -13.29 8.31
CA ASP A 53 -7.80 -13.53 7.02
C ASP A 53 -8.15 -12.39 6.05
N VAL A 54 -7.12 -11.74 5.51
CA VAL A 54 -7.27 -10.66 4.54
C VAL A 54 -6.51 -11.01 3.27
N THR A 55 -7.20 -11.08 2.16
CA THR A 55 -6.61 -11.23 0.83
C THR A 55 -6.68 -9.91 0.08
N MET A 56 -5.60 -9.57 -0.62
CA MET A 56 -5.45 -8.29 -1.30
C MET A 56 -4.88 -8.51 -2.69
N LYS A 57 -5.43 -7.80 -3.69
CA LYS A 57 -4.82 -7.71 -5.01
C LYS A 57 -4.13 -6.37 -5.15
N TRP A 58 -2.83 -6.41 -5.28
CA TRP A 58 -1.98 -5.26 -5.50
C TRP A 58 -1.53 -5.18 -6.96
N ALA A 59 -1.29 -3.99 -7.45
CA ALA A 59 -0.65 -3.76 -8.72
C ALA A 59 0.47 -2.73 -8.57
N ASN A 60 1.60 -2.99 -9.22
CA ASN A 60 2.58 -1.97 -9.53
C ASN A 60 2.34 -1.52 -10.98
N VAL A 61 1.70 -0.36 -11.13
CA VAL A 61 1.37 0.21 -12.45
C VAL A 61 2.47 1.13 -13.00
N GLY A 62 3.56 1.30 -12.26
CA GLY A 62 4.80 1.91 -12.75
C GLY A 62 5.72 0.90 -13.40
N VAL A 63 6.81 1.35 -14.00
CA VAL A 63 7.81 0.48 -14.64
C VAL A 63 9.00 0.16 -13.73
N GLY A 64 9.14 0.86 -12.63
CA GLY A 64 10.22 0.67 -11.67
C GLY A 64 9.85 -0.28 -10.53
N LYS A 65 10.83 -0.58 -9.71
CA LYS A 65 10.66 -1.31 -8.47
C LYS A 65 11.01 -0.44 -7.26
N LEU A 66 10.53 -0.84 -6.10
CA LEU A 66 10.93 -0.26 -4.83
C LEU A 66 12.30 -0.82 -4.42
N TYR A 67 13.24 0.04 -4.03
CA TYR A 67 14.59 -0.36 -3.59
C TYR A 67 14.76 -0.28 -2.07
N ARG A 68 14.04 0.65 -1.43
CA ARG A 68 14.10 0.80 0.02
C ARG A 68 13.18 -0.20 0.71
N PRO A 69 13.54 -0.70 1.89
CA PRO A 69 12.66 -1.55 2.66
C PRO A 69 11.44 -0.75 3.14
N PHE A 70 10.26 -1.27 2.79
CA PHE A 70 8.99 -0.84 3.35
C PHE A 70 8.21 -2.09 3.76
N GLU A 71 7.40 -1.96 4.78
CA GLU A 71 6.55 -3.04 5.27
C GLU A 71 5.09 -2.74 4.96
N LEU A 72 4.40 -3.71 4.37
CA LEU A 72 2.95 -3.64 4.30
C LEU A 72 2.40 -3.93 5.69
N ARG A 73 1.68 -2.98 6.24
CA ARG A 73 0.99 -3.12 7.52
C ARG A 73 -0.50 -2.91 7.34
N LEU A 74 -1.27 -3.69 8.09
CA LEU A 74 -2.72 -3.59 8.22
C LEU A 74 -3.05 -3.12 9.64
N SER A 75 -4.04 -2.26 9.78
CA SER A 75 -4.51 -1.82 11.09
C SER A 75 -6.03 -1.83 11.18
N LEU A 76 -6.56 -2.12 12.37
CA LEU A 76 -7.94 -1.83 12.70
C LEU A 76 -8.02 -0.50 13.44
N ARG A 77 -8.94 0.34 13.00
CA ARG A 77 -9.19 1.66 13.58
C ARG A 77 -10.60 1.75 14.11
N ASN A 78 -10.75 2.28 15.30
CA ASN A 78 -12.07 2.53 15.92
C ASN A 78 -12.76 3.75 15.27
N ALA A 79 -13.98 4.04 15.68
CA ALA A 79 -14.77 5.17 15.16
C ALA A 79 -14.09 6.54 15.36
N ALA A 80 -13.22 6.69 16.38
CA ALA A 80 -12.41 7.89 16.58
C ALA A 80 -11.18 7.95 15.67
N GLY A 81 -10.96 6.93 14.83
CA GLY A 81 -9.81 6.82 13.93
C GLY A 81 -8.51 6.40 14.63
N GLN A 82 -8.58 5.98 15.89
CA GLN A 82 -7.43 5.49 16.63
C GLN A 82 -7.10 4.05 16.23
N THR A 83 -5.84 3.75 16.06
CA THR A 83 -5.36 2.39 15.79
C THR A 83 -5.47 1.53 17.05
N VAL A 84 -6.20 0.42 16.97
CA VAL A 84 -6.35 -0.55 18.07
C VAL A 84 -5.56 -1.84 17.83
N VAL A 85 -5.32 -2.18 16.57
CA VAL A 85 -4.53 -3.36 16.15
C VAL A 85 -3.65 -2.97 14.99
N THR A 86 -2.43 -3.49 14.95
CA THR A 86 -1.53 -3.37 13.80
C THR A 86 -0.80 -4.69 13.59
N ASN A 87 -0.85 -5.20 12.36
CA ASN A 87 -0.13 -6.40 11.95
C ASN A 87 0.70 -6.12 10.68
N LYS A 88 1.86 -6.73 10.60
CA LYS A 88 2.70 -6.74 9.41
C LYS A 88 2.30 -7.92 8.52
N ALA A 89 2.12 -7.67 7.23
CA ALA A 89 1.97 -8.74 6.24
C ALA A 89 3.33 -9.39 5.94
N ASN A 90 3.30 -10.71 5.71
CA ASN A 90 4.51 -11.45 5.33
C ASN A 90 4.77 -11.31 3.83
N THR A 91 5.20 -10.14 3.41
CA THR A 91 5.56 -9.83 2.01
C THR A 91 6.66 -8.78 1.99
N ASP A 92 7.46 -8.78 0.93
CA ASP A 92 8.47 -7.75 0.68
C ASP A 92 8.07 -6.90 -0.54
N PRO A 93 7.64 -5.64 -0.33
CA PRO A 93 7.26 -4.76 -1.43
C PRO A 93 8.39 -4.47 -2.44
N ARG A 94 9.65 -4.75 -2.11
CA ARG A 94 10.77 -4.61 -3.04
C ARG A 94 10.73 -5.65 -4.17
N GLU A 95 10.01 -6.75 -3.96
CA GLU A 95 9.78 -7.80 -4.96
C GLU A 95 8.55 -7.54 -5.83
N TRP A 96 7.84 -6.44 -5.57
CA TRP A 96 6.65 -6.09 -6.34
C TRP A 96 7.04 -5.40 -7.66
N LEU A 97 7.43 -6.23 -8.62
CA LEU A 97 7.72 -5.81 -9.98
C LEU A 97 6.44 -5.29 -10.68
N PRO A 98 6.58 -4.58 -11.82
CA PRO A 98 5.42 -4.17 -12.62
C PRO A 98 4.45 -5.33 -12.90
N GLY A 99 3.16 -5.09 -12.70
CA GLY A 99 2.11 -6.11 -12.83
C GLY A 99 1.31 -6.30 -11.55
N GLU A 100 0.48 -7.35 -11.54
CA GLU A 100 -0.40 -7.68 -10.43
C GLU A 100 0.24 -8.71 -9.48
N ARG A 101 -0.21 -8.65 -8.22
CA ARG A 101 0.24 -9.56 -7.16
C ARG A 101 -0.85 -9.78 -6.11
N ASP A 102 -1.06 -11.03 -5.77
CA ASP A 102 -1.89 -11.40 -4.63
C ASP A 102 -1.04 -11.42 -3.35
N VAL A 103 -1.59 -10.85 -2.29
CA VAL A 103 -0.98 -10.81 -0.95
C VAL A 103 -2.01 -11.24 0.07
N ALA A 104 -1.69 -12.25 0.86
CA ALA A 104 -2.47 -12.65 2.02
C ALA A 104 -1.84 -12.13 3.31
N ALA A 105 -2.67 -11.75 4.27
CA ALA A 105 -2.25 -11.31 5.59
C ALA A 105 -3.22 -11.79 6.66
N LEU A 106 -2.70 -12.04 7.86
CA LEU A 106 -3.48 -12.33 9.04
C LEU A 106 -3.48 -11.11 9.96
N VAL A 107 -4.65 -10.66 10.37
CA VAL A 107 -4.79 -9.61 11.39
C VAL A 107 -5.24 -10.27 12.69
N GLN A 108 -4.31 -10.43 13.63
CA GLN A 108 -4.60 -11.01 14.94
C GLN A 108 -5.41 -10.03 15.77
N ILE A 109 -6.59 -10.45 16.22
CA ILE A 109 -7.49 -9.63 17.04
C ILE A 109 -7.28 -10.00 18.51
N PRO A 110 -6.63 -9.18 19.32
CA PRO A 110 -6.50 -9.46 20.74
C PRO A 110 -7.88 -9.64 21.43
N ALA A 111 -7.95 -10.52 22.41
CA ALA A 111 -9.17 -10.71 23.20
C ALA A 111 -9.61 -9.45 23.96
N SER A 112 -8.69 -8.51 24.18
CA SER A 112 -8.92 -7.23 24.83
C SER A 112 -9.56 -6.16 23.94
N VAL A 113 -9.64 -6.40 22.62
CA VAL A 113 -10.30 -5.44 21.70
C VAL A 113 -11.79 -5.42 22.00
N GLU A 114 -12.38 -4.26 22.10
CA GLU A 114 -13.81 -4.09 22.34
C GLU A 114 -14.61 -4.58 21.13
N ARG A 115 -15.84 -5.05 21.41
CA ARG A 115 -16.79 -5.41 20.34
C ARG A 115 -17.27 -4.15 19.64
N GLY A 116 -17.42 -4.20 18.34
CA GLY A 116 -17.88 -3.04 17.56
C GLY A 116 -17.43 -3.07 16.13
N ASP A 117 -17.71 -1.97 15.44
CA ASP A 117 -17.34 -1.79 14.05
C ASP A 117 -16.01 -1.05 13.96
N TYR A 118 -15.12 -1.57 13.10
CA TYR A 118 -13.78 -1.07 12.89
C TYR A 118 -13.53 -0.86 11.40
N THR A 119 -12.65 0.09 11.11
CA THR A 119 -12.16 0.30 9.75
C THR A 119 -10.82 -0.42 9.58
N LEU A 120 -10.74 -1.30 8.59
CA LEU A 120 -9.48 -1.87 8.13
C LEU A 120 -8.74 -0.82 7.30
N ALA A 121 -7.49 -0.59 7.65
CA ALA A 121 -6.61 0.32 6.92
C ALA A 121 -5.29 -0.36 6.57
N VAL A 122 -4.67 0.09 5.49
CA VAL A 122 -3.37 -0.40 5.01
C VAL A 122 -2.39 0.74 4.85
N ALA A 123 -1.11 0.46 5.06
CA ALA A 123 -0.02 1.39 4.78
C ALA A 123 1.27 0.63 4.40
N LEU A 124 2.08 1.25 3.56
CA LEU A 124 3.47 0.85 3.35
C LEU A 124 4.35 1.76 4.20
N ILE A 125 4.97 1.22 5.23
CA ILE A 125 5.67 1.97 6.28
C ILE A 125 7.17 1.67 6.23
N ASP A 126 7.99 2.71 6.30
CA ASP A 126 9.44 2.59 6.44
C ASP A 126 9.77 2.03 7.85
N PRO A 127 10.36 0.81 7.98
CA PRO A 127 10.66 0.24 9.29
C PRO A 127 11.70 1.03 10.08
N ALA A 128 12.58 1.77 9.41
CA ALA A 128 13.59 2.62 10.05
C ALA A 128 13.02 3.98 10.49
N ASN A 129 11.92 4.41 9.88
CA ASN A 129 11.22 5.66 10.21
C ASN A 129 9.70 5.46 10.11
N PRO A 130 9.03 4.97 11.16
CA PRO A 130 7.59 4.64 11.12
C PRO A 130 6.65 5.82 10.78
N GLY A 131 7.11 7.05 10.90
CA GLY A 131 6.38 8.24 10.45
C GLY A 131 6.40 8.44 8.92
N ARG A 132 7.24 7.68 8.22
CA ARG A 132 7.34 7.73 6.76
C ARG A 132 6.53 6.62 6.12
N THR A 133 5.56 7.01 5.32
CA THR A 133 4.72 6.10 4.54
C THR A 133 4.89 6.35 3.04
N LEU A 134 4.61 5.34 2.24
CA LEU A 134 4.51 5.51 0.79
C LEU A 134 3.12 6.03 0.41
N ILE A 135 3.11 6.97 -0.52
CA ILE A 135 1.88 7.40 -1.17
C ILE A 135 1.48 6.34 -2.19
N LEU A 136 0.28 5.79 -2.03
CA LEU A 136 -0.30 4.85 -2.98
C LEU A 136 -0.98 5.60 -4.13
N ALA A 137 -0.92 5.03 -5.33
CA ALA A 137 -1.54 5.61 -6.52
C ALA A 137 -3.01 5.18 -6.64
N MET A 138 -3.79 5.46 -5.61
CA MET A 138 -5.21 5.12 -5.54
C MET A 138 -6.00 6.27 -4.90
N ASP A 139 -7.23 6.44 -5.37
CA ASP A 139 -8.18 7.40 -4.80
C ASP A 139 -8.97 6.72 -3.67
N ALA A 140 -8.43 6.79 -2.46
CA ALA A 140 -9.07 6.27 -1.26
C ALA A 140 -8.84 7.23 -0.09
N PRO A 141 -9.77 7.30 0.86
CA PRO A 141 -9.58 8.10 2.07
C PRO A 141 -8.30 7.69 2.78
N ALA A 142 -7.44 8.68 3.05
CA ALA A 142 -6.19 8.46 3.76
C ALA A 142 -6.08 9.39 4.95
N LYS A 143 -5.57 8.86 6.07
CA LYS A 143 -5.26 9.61 7.27
C LYS A 143 -3.91 9.15 7.81
N ASP A 144 -2.99 10.08 8.01
CA ASP A 144 -1.63 9.82 8.53
C ASP A 144 -0.88 8.72 7.74
N GLY A 145 -1.05 8.71 6.39
CA GLY A 145 -0.44 7.73 5.50
C GLY A 145 -1.10 6.34 5.50
N TRP A 146 -2.19 6.17 6.23
CA TRP A 146 -3.01 4.97 6.22
C TRP A 146 -4.23 5.13 5.32
N TYR A 147 -4.42 4.22 4.41
CA TYR A 147 -5.55 4.16 3.49
C TYR A 147 -6.66 3.30 4.08
N LEU A 148 -7.84 3.90 4.24
CA LEU A 148 -9.03 3.22 4.77
C LEU A 148 -9.65 2.40 3.64
N VAL A 149 -9.71 1.08 3.78
CA VAL A 149 -10.02 0.18 2.65
C VAL A 149 -11.27 -0.66 2.83
N SER A 150 -11.68 -0.95 4.06
CA SER A 150 -12.87 -1.76 4.33
C SER A 150 -13.38 -1.59 5.76
N GLN A 151 -14.54 -2.20 6.04
CA GLN A 151 -15.15 -2.26 7.37
C GLN A 151 -15.19 -3.71 7.85
N VAL A 152 -14.96 -3.92 9.14
CA VAL A 152 -15.02 -5.23 9.78
C VAL A 152 -15.63 -5.09 11.18
N ARG A 153 -16.45 -6.08 11.59
CA ARG A 153 -17.07 -6.14 12.91
C ARG A 153 -16.29 -7.10 13.80
N VAL A 154 -15.92 -6.65 14.99
CA VAL A 154 -15.36 -7.49 16.05
C VAL A 154 -16.49 -7.93 16.99
N GLU A 155 -16.62 -9.26 17.18
CA GLU A 155 -17.67 -9.92 17.99
C GLU A 155 -17.13 -10.50 19.30
#